data_4b77c22f499c627f6d823bf2b387f84a
#
_entry.id   4b77c22f499c627f6d823bf2b387f84a
#
_cell.length_a   1.000
_cell.length_b   1.000
_cell.length_c   1.000
_cell.angle_alpha   90.00
_cell.angle_beta   90.00
_cell.angle_gamma   90.00
#
_symmetry.space_group_name_H-M   'P 1'
#
loop_
_entity.id
_entity.type
_entity.pdbx_description
1 polymer ?
#
loop_
_entity_poly.entity_id
_entity_poly.type
_entity_poly.pdbx_seq_one_letter_code
_entity_poly.pdbx_strand_id
1 'polypeptide(L)'
;MLGKLITKRKVYKMSLSKEQITSVKGRGFLLNRGTECFSGRIVTVGGLFTPDELHAIAECAEKFGNGKVIFTSRLAAEIVGIPFEMIPEAEVFMAERGLYFGGTGAKVRPITACKGTTCVYGNIDTQALAKVIYDRFYIGMKDVKLPHKFKIGVGGCPNSCMKPSLNDVGIEGCKKFSFDPDICRGCKKCAVAESCPSRAVSVVDGKAVIDGSKCTSCGVCVGKCPFGAVPKEAESVCRIYVGGTWGKKQRMGTLLSGTYSEAEVPDMIEKVMLWFKENAYAKERLGAAIDRLGTEKLEAALSTDDLLKRKEEILTKDILA
;
A
#
# COMPACT_ATOMS: atom_id res chain seq x y z
N MET A 1 38.15 -27.25 -0.13
CA MET A 1 37.39 -28.38 -0.72
C MET A 1 35.92 -28.12 -0.47
N LEU A 2 35.22 -27.47 -1.41
CA LEU A 2 33.78 -27.29 -1.35
C LEU A 2 33.12 -28.46 -2.07
N GLY A 3 32.67 -29.45 -1.28
CA GLY A 3 31.99 -30.62 -1.78
C GLY A 3 30.62 -30.28 -2.35
N LYS A 4 30.38 -30.69 -3.58
CA LYS A 4 29.10 -30.64 -4.30
C LYS A 4 27.99 -31.33 -3.51
N LEU A 5 27.10 -30.57 -2.86
CA LEU A 5 25.79 -31.05 -2.45
C LEU A 5 24.80 -30.80 -3.59
N ILE A 6 24.89 -31.61 -4.63
CA ILE A 6 23.80 -31.79 -5.59
C ILE A 6 22.88 -32.87 -4.99
N THR A 7 21.96 -32.44 -4.12
CA THR A 7 20.86 -33.29 -3.68
C THR A 7 19.94 -33.57 -4.86
N LYS A 8 19.89 -34.82 -5.29
CA LYS A 8 18.93 -35.37 -6.27
C LYS A 8 17.53 -34.93 -5.83
N ARG A 9 16.88 -34.08 -6.65
CA ARG A 9 15.47 -33.74 -6.47
C ARG A 9 14.65 -35.03 -6.50
N LYS A 10 14.20 -35.50 -5.35
CA LYS A 10 13.08 -36.44 -5.29
C LYS A 10 11.87 -35.72 -5.85
N VAL A 11 11.39 -36.12 -7.01
CA VAL A 11 10.09 -35.73 -7.53
C VAL A 11 9.07 -36.40 -6.64
N TYR A 12 8.61 -35.68 -5.60
CA TYR A 12 7.49 -36.12 -4.80
C TYR A 12 6.26 -36.08 -5.71
N LYS A 13 5.65 -37.24 -5.93
CA LYS A 13 4.36 -37.38 -6.59
C LYS A 13 3.36 -36.65 -5.67
N MET A 14 2.91 -35.46 -6.08
CA MET A 14 1.93 -34.72 -5.27
C MET A 14 0.66 -35.52 -5.15
N SER A 15 0.23 -35.82 -3.93
CA SER A 15 -1.04 -36.50 -3.66
C SER A 15 -2.23 -35.54 -3.64
N LEU A 16 -1.97 -34.24 -3.39
CA LEU A 16 -3.00 -33.21 -3.37
C LEU A 16 -3.53 -32.88 -4.78
N SER A 17 -4.85 -32.85 -4.91
CA SER A 17 -5.51 -32.49 -6.14
C SER A 17 -5.39 -30.97 -6.41
N LYS A 18 -5.58 -30.57 -7.68
CA LYS A 18 -5.61 -29.14 -8.06
C LYS A 18 -6.73 -28.40 -7.34
N GLU A 19 -7.86 -29.05 -7.13
CA GLU A 19 -9.03 -28.49 -6.43
C GLU A 19 -8.68 -28.20 -4.97
N GLN A 20 -8.03 -29.12 -4.27
CA GLN A 20 -7.56 -28.95 -2.89
C GLN A 20 -6.60 -27.76 -2.77
N ILE A 21 -5.61 -27.67 -3.66
CA ILE A 21 -4.67 -26.56 -3.68
C ILE A 21 -5.38 -25.22 -3.94
N THR A 22 -6.37 -25.21 -4.84
CA THR A 22 -7.10 -24.00 -5.20
C THR A 22 -8.05 -23.56 -4.09
N SER A 23 -8.68 -24.49 -3.38
CA SER A 23 -9.65 -24.21 -2.30
C SER A 23 -9.04 -23.40 -1.15
N VAL A 24 -7.77 -23.63 -0.81
CA VAL A 24 -7.09 -22.94 0.28
C VAL A 24 -6.34 -21.67 -0.16
N LYS A 25 -6.09 -21.52 -1.48
CA LYS A 25 -5.37 -20.35 -2.01
C LYS A 25 -6.08 -19.04 -1.74
N GLY A 26 -7.41 -19.00 -1.84
CA GLY A 26 -8.24 -17.82 -1.55
C GLY A 26 -8.26 -17.44 -0.08
N ARG A 27 -7.94 -18.41 0.81
CA ARG A 27 -7.92 -18.26 2.28
C ARG A 27 -6.56 -17.83 2.82
N GLY A 28 -5.55 -17.63 1.98
CA GLY A 28 -4.22 -17.16 2.40
C GLY A 28 -3.12 -18.22 2.35
N PHE A 29 -3.42 -19.45 1.95
CA PHE A 29 -2.46 -20.53 1.92
C PHE A 29 -1.86 -20.72 0.53
N LEU A 30 -0.54 -20.74 0.45
CA LEU A 30 0.23 -20.87 -0.80
C LEU A 30 1.10 -22.11 -0.73
N LEU A 31 0.95 -23.02 -1.70
CA LEU A 31 1.72 -24.27 -1.76
C LEU A 31 3.23 -23.98 -1.80
N ASN A 32 3.97 -24.64 -0.94
CA ASN A 32 5.43 -24.58 -0.90
C ASN A 32 6.04 -25.46 -1.98
N ARG A 33 7.08 -24.94 -2.65
CA ARG A 33 7.71 -25.63 -3.78
C ARG A 33 8.34 -26.96 -3.35
N GLY A 34 7.94 -28.06 -4.03
CA GLY A 34 8.47 -29.39 -3.82
C GLY A 34 7.98 -30.09 -2.56
N THR A 35 6.88 -29.62 -1.99
CA THR A 35 6.23 -30.21 -0.82
C THR A 35 4.72 -30.27 -1.01
N GLU A 36 4.01 -30.91 -0.07
CA GLU A 36 2.55 -30.88 0.07
C GLU A 36 2.09 -29.92 1.20
N CYS A 37 3.02 -29.10 1.68
CA CYS A 37 2.75 -28.12 2.73
C CYS A 37 2.54 -26.73 2.15
N PHE A 38 1.96 -25.84 2.95
CA PHE A 38 1.59 -24.49 2.57
C PHE A 38 2.29 -23.44 3.44
N SER A 39 2.46 -22.26 2.90
CA SER A 39 2.70 -21.07 3.70
C SER A 39 1.38 -20.37 3.95
N GLY A 40 1.01 -20.21 5.22
CA GLY A 40 -0.17 -19.45 5.65
C GLY A 40 0.19 -17.99 5.89
N ARG A 41 -0.44 -17.06 5.15
CA ARG A 41 -0.20 -15.62 5.28
C ARG A 41 -1.11 -15.00 6.31
N ILE A 42 -0.53 -14.40 7.34
CA ILE A 42 -1.22 -13.63 8.36
C ILE A 42 -1.46 -12.21 7.85
N VAL A 43 -2.69 -11.74 7.97
CA VAL A 43 -3.09 -10.39 7.58
C VAL A 43 -2.75 -9.41 8.71
N THR A 44 -2.13 -8.29 8.33
CA THR A 44 -1.76 -7.22 9.26
C THR A 44 -2.37 -5.90 8.84
N VAL A 45 -2.54 -5.00 9.78
CA VAL A 45 -2.93 -3.62 9.54
C VAL A 45 -1.66 -2.76 9.47
N GLY A 46 -1.29 -2.33 8.29
CA GLY A 46 -0.12 -1.47 8.09
C GLY A 46 1.22 -2.12 8.46
N GLY A 47 1.27 -3.44 8.71
CA GLY A 47 2.49 -4.12 9.15
C GLY A 47 2.78 -3.98 10.64
N LEU A 48 1.82 -3.53 11.43
CA LEU A 48 1.91 -3.44 12.88
C LEU A 48 1.54 -4.78 13.51
N PHE A 49 2.34 -5.21 14.49
CA PHE A 49 2.08 -6.36 15.35
C PHE A 49 2.30 -5.98 16.82
N THR A 50 1.45 -6.48 17.68
CA THR A 50 1.69 -6.48 19.13
C THR A 50 2.62 -7.61 19.54
N PRO A 51 3.24 -7.57 20.74
CA PRO A 51 4.00 -8.70 21.26
C PRO A 51 3.18 -10.00 21.34
N ASP A 52 1.92 -9.92 21.77
CA ASP A 52 1.04 -11.10 21.88
C ASP A 52 0.71 -11.73 20.53
N GLU A 53 0.49 -10.89 19.50
CA GLU A 53 0.31 -11.36 18.12
C GLU A 53 1.57 -12.05 17.58
N LEU A 54 2.75 -11.51 17.89
CA LEU A 54 4.03 -12.14 17.49
C LEU A 54 4.24 -13.47 18.21
N HIS A 55 3.89 -13.58 19.50
CA HIS A 55 3.91 -14.84 20.25
C HIS A 55 2.94 -15.87 19.65
N ALA A 56 1.71 -15.46 19.32
CA ALA A 56 0.72 -16.32 18.68
C ALA A 56 1.20 -16.84 17.31
N ILE A 57 1.85 -15.99 16.52
CA ILE A 57 2.43 -16.39 15.23
C ILE A 57 3.57 -17.41 15.43
N ALA A 58 4.44 -17.20 16.42
CA ALA A 58 5.54 -18.11 16.73
C ALA A 58 5.00 -19.47 17.17
N GLU A 59 4.05 -19.49 18.12
CA GLU A 59 3.40 -20.71 18.62
C GLU A 59 2.69 -21.47 17.49
N CYS A 60 1.96 -20.77 16.61
CA CYS A 60 1.32 -21.38 15.45
C CYS A 60 2.35 -22.00 14.48
N ALA A 61 3.49 -21.34 14.29
CA ALA A 61 4.55 -21.85 13.43
C ALA A 61 5.21 -23.14 14.00
N GLU A 62 5.36 -23.20 15.31
CA GLU A 62 5.88 -24.39 16.01
C GLU A 62 4.88 -25.55 16.00
N LYS A 63 3.61 -25.25 16.25
CA LYS A 63 2.56 -26.27 16.42
C LYS A 63 2.06 -26.84 15.10
N PHE A 64 1.86 -26.00 14.08
CA PHE A 64 1.21 -26.38 12.82
C PHE A 64 2.12 -26.29 11.60
N GLY A 65 3.23 -25.56 11.70
CA GLY A 65 4.19 -25.36 10.62
C GLY A 65 5.50 -26.12 10.84
N ASN A 66 6.57 -25.59 10.27
CA ASN A 66 7.92 -26.12 10.45
C ASN A 66 8.82 -25.25 11.37
N GLY A 67 8.23 -24.45 12.25
CA GLY A 67 8.89 -23.55 13.18
C GLY A 67 9.49 -22.31 12.53
N LYS A 68 9.11 -21.97 11.29
CA LYS A 68 9.66 -20.82 10.56
C LYS A 68 8.59 -19.83 10.16
N VAL A 69 8.89 -18.55 10.35
CA VAL A 69 8.08 -17.41 9.91
C VAL A 69 8.89 -16.55 8.95
N ILE A 70 8.27 -16.13 7.84
CA ILE A 70 8.88 -15.24 6.84
C ILE A 70 8.07 -13.96 6.77
N PHE A 71 8.72 -12.80 6.88
CA PHE A 71 8.10 -11.52 6.60
C PHE A 71 8.16 -11.22 5.11
N THR A 72 7.02 -10.87 4.54
CA THR A 72 6.90 -10.53 3.13
C THR A 72 7.24 -9.05 2.89
N SER A 73 7.55 -8.69 1.65
CA SER A 73 7.73 -7.28 1.26
C SER A 73 6.46 -6.42 1.41
N ARG A 74 5.32 -7.03 1.75
CA ARG A 74 4.06 -6.34 2.05
C ARG A 74 3.72 -6.38 3.55
N LEU A 75 4.74 -6.52 4.38
CA LEU A 75 4.65 -6.46 5.85
C LEU A 75 3.71 -7.53 6.46
N ALA A 76 3.39 -8.57 5.73
CA ALA A 76 2.64 -9.70 6.25
C ALA A 76 3.61 -10.80 6.71
N ALA A 77 3.28 -11.52 7.77
CA ALA A 77 3.99 -12.73 8.18
C ALA A 77 3.44 -13.95 7.42
N GLU A 78 4.29 -14.90 7.07
CA GLU A 78 3.90 -16.20 6.51
C GLU A 78 4.48 -17.32 7.38
N ILE A 79 3.61 -18.16 7.91
CA ILE A 79 3.97 -19.38 8.63
C ILE A 79 4.25 -20.47 7.60
N VAL A 80 5.45 -21.02 7.59
CA VAL A 80 5.91 -21.96 6.57
C VAL A 80 5.66 -23.39 6.97
N GLY A 81 5.26 -24.22 6.00
CA GLY A 81 5.28 -25.69 6.17
C GLY A 81 4.03 -26.27 6.81
N ILE A 82 2.89 -25.61 6.75
CA ILE A 82 1.61 -26.12 7.26
C ILE A 82 1.10 -27.24 6.34
N PRO A 83 0.93 -28.49 6.81
CA PRO A 83 0.29 -29.56 6.04
C PRO A 83 -1.17 -29.20 5.71
N PHE A 84 -1.68 -29.73 4.59
CA PHE A 84 -3.04 -29.42 4.14
C PHE A 84 -4.10 -29.74 5.20
N GLU A 85 -3.99 -30.90 5.84
CA GLU A 85 -4.89 -31.38 6.89
C GLU A 85 -4.88 -30.53 8.16
N MET A 86 -3.77 -29.83 8.45
CA MET A 86 -3.63 -28.96 9.63
C MET A 86 -4.15 -27.53 9.41
N ILE A 87 -4.51 -27.19 8.18
CA ILE A 87 -5.00 -25.83 7.85
C ILE A 87 -6.22 -25.41 8.68
N PRO A 88 -7.28 -26.25 8.83
CA PRO A 88 -8.45 -25.86 9.61
C PRO A 88 -8.12 -25.59 11.09
N GLU A 89 -7.27 -26.41 11.69
CA GLU A 89 -6.86 -26.22 13.10
C GLU A 89 -6.00 -24.97 13.27
N ALA A 90 -5.09 -24.70 12.34
CA ALA A 90 -4.28 -23.48 12.35
C ALA A 90 -5.15 -22.22 12.22
N GLU A 91 -6.22 -22.27 11.39
CA GLU A 91 -7.16 -21.14 11.25
C GLU A 91 -7.91 -20.88 12.55
N VAL A 92 -8.43 -21.92 13.19
CA VAL A 92 -9.12 -21.80 14.50
C VAL A 92 -8.17 -21.22 15.55
N PHE A 93 -6.97 -21.78 15.66
CA PHE A 93 -5.96 -21.35 16.61
C PHE A 93 -5.62 -19.84 16.47
N MET A 94 -5.46 -19.37 15.24
CA MET A 94 -5.16 -17.95 14.98
C MET A 94 -6.40 -17.07 15.21
N ALA A 95 -7.60 -17.52 14.83
CA ALA A 95 -8.84 -16.77 15.02
C ALA A 95 -9.16 -16.54 16.50
N GLU A 96 -8.91 -17.50 17.38
CA GLU A 96 -9.05 -17.37 18.84
C GLU A 96 -8.14 -16.28 19.43
N ARG A 97 -7.07 -15.90 18.70
CA ARG A 97 -6.09 -14.86 19.07
C ARG A 97 -6.28 -13.56 18.27
N GLY A 98 -7.42 -13.44 17.57
CA GLY A 98 -7.76 -12.26 16.80
C GLY A 98 -6.98 -12.12 15.49
N LEU A 99 -6.23 -13.13 15.06
CA LEU A 99 -5.44 -13.14 13.83
C LEU A 99 -6.08 -14.03 12.77
N TYR A 100 -5.92 -13.66 11.50
CA TYR A 100 -6.55 -14.36 10.40
C TYR A 100 -5.59 -14.59 9.24
N PHE A 101 -5.69 -15.77 8.63
CA PHE A 101 -5.05 -16.01 7.35
C PHE A 101 -5.81 -15.32 6.21
N GLY A 102 -5.09 -14.85 5.19
CA GLY A 102 -5.74 -14.17 4.07
C GLY A 102 -4.79 -13.48 3.09
N GLY A 103 -5.26 -12.40 2.51
CA GLY A 103 -4.45 -11.52 1.68
C GLY A 103 -4.09 -12.08 0.30
N THR A 104 -4.88 -12.99 -0.26
CA THR A 104 -4.68 -13.60 -1.58
C THR A 104 -5.92 -13.42 -2.47
N GLY A 105 -5.80 -13.73 -3.77
CA GLY A 105 -6.94 -13.67 -4.71
C GLY A 105 -7.13 -12.32 -5.42
N ALA A 106 -8.24 -12.21 -6.17
CA ALA A 106 -8.65 -11.02 -6.92
C ALA A 106 -9.56 -10.14 -6.04
N LYS A 107 -8.99 -9.62 -4.97
CA LYS A 107 -9.66 -8.83 -3.91
C LYS A 107 -8.72 -7.73 -3.44
N VAL A 108 -9.20 -6.89 -2.55
CA VAL A 108 -8.35 -5.95 -1.80
C VAL A 108 -7.30 -6.76 -1.03
N ARG A 109 -6.05 -6.31 -1.10
CA ARG A 109 -4.91 -6.94 -0.42
C ARG A 109 -4.68 -6.28 0.94
N PRO A 110 -3.99 -6.94 1.87
CA PRO A 110 -3.62 -6.30 3.14
C PRO A 110 -3.01 -4.92 2.91
N ILE A 111 -3.46 -3.97 3.70
CA ILE A 111 -3.01 -2.58 3.60
C ILE A 111 -1.58 -2.49 4.14
N THR A 112 -0.72 -1.81 3.40
CA THR A 112 0.66 -1.59 3.84
C THR A 112 0.85 -0.12 4.21
N ALA A 113 1.53 0.14 5.32
CA ALA A 113 1.87 1.50 5.73
C ALA A 113 3.32 1.57 6.20
N CYS A 114 3.94 2.72 6.06
CA CYS A 114 5.23 2.95 6.72
C CYS A 114 5.01 3.35 8.19
N LYS A 115 6.11 3.43 8.96
CA LYS A 115 6.06 3.92 10.36
C LYS A 115 5.86 5.44 10.47
N GLY A 116 5.17 6.07 9.50
CA GLY A 116 5.05 7.53 9.39
C GLY A 116 4.53 8.21 10.64
N THR A 117 3.59 7.56 11.37
CA THR A 117 3.06 8.01 12.66
C THR A 117 4.15 8.34 13.69
N THR A 118 5.23 7.55 13.72
CA THR A 118 6.35 7.71 14.68
C THR A 118 7.63 8.22 14.02
N CYS A 119 7.60 8.51 12.72
CA CYS A 119 8.75 8.95 11.97
C CYS A 119 8.92 10.47 12.03
N VAL A 120 10.13 10.95 12.28
CA VAL A 120 10.44 12.41 12.29
C VAL A 120 10.14 13.12 10.96
N TYR A 121 10.03 12.38 9.86
CA TYR A 121 9.65 12.90 8.54
C TYR A 121 8.18 12.68 8.21
N GLY A 122 7.40 12.05 9.10
CA GLY A 122 5.98 11.79 8.88
C GLY A 122 5.18 13.07 8.80
N ASN A 123 4.40 13.22 7.73
CA ASN A 123 3.49 14.35 7.52
C ASN A 123 2.04 14.00 7.86
N ILE A 124 1.71 12.70 7.94
CA ILE A 124 0.38 12.17 8.24
C ILE A 124 0.47 11.00 9.21
N ASP A 125 -0.63 10.64 9.85
CA ASP A 125 -0.72 9.42 10.66
C ASP A 125 -0.99 8.20 9.78
N THR A 126 0.08 7.56 9.33
CA THR A 126 0.00 6.42 8.41
C THR A 126 -0.66 5.19 9.01
N GLN A 127 -0.52 4.96 10.31
CA GLN A 127 -1.10 3.78 10.97
C GLN A 127 -2.59 3.97 11.23
N ALA A 128 -3.03 5.14 11.69
CA ALA A 128 -4.44 5.46 11.83
C ALA A 128 -5.16 5.41 10.47
N LEU A 129 -4.58 6.03 9.44
CA LEU A 129 -5.15 6.00 8.09
C LEU A 129 -5.21 4.56 7.53
N ALA A 130 -4.16 3.76 7.73
CA ALA A 130 -4.15 2.36 7.31
C ALA A 130 -5.24 1.54 8.01
N LYS A 131 -5.52 1.82 9.29
CA LYS A 131 -6.62 1.17 10.04
C LYS A 131 -7.99 1.50 9.46
N VAL A 132 -8.25 2.78 9.18
CA VAL A 132 -9.51 3.21 8.53
C VAL A 132 -9.70 2.53 7.17
N ILE A 133 -8.64 2.51 6.35
CA ILE A 133 -8.65 1.86 5.03
C ILE A 133 -8.85 0.34 5.17
N TYR A 134 -8.20 -0.29 6.15
CA TYR A 134 -8.36 -1.72 6.41
C TYR A 134 -9.79 -2.09 6.78
N ASP A 135 -10.39 -1.37 7.73
CA ASP A 135 -11.75 -1.64 8.17
C ASP A 135 -12.76 -1.46 7.04
N ARG A 136 -12.64 -0.35 6.28
CA ARG A 136 -13.58 -0.05 5.20
C ARG A 136 -13.44 -0.99 4.00
N PHE A 137 -12.22 -1.32 3.57
CA PHE A 137 -12.00 -2.02 2.30
C PHE A 137 -11.57 -3.48 2.47
N TYR A 138 -10.66 -3.77 3.38
CA TYR A 138 -10.22 -5.15 3.56
C TYR A 138 -11.29 -5.99 4.27
N ILE A 139 -11.87 -5.47 5.35
CA ILE A 139 -12.94 -6.13 6.10
C ILE A 139 -14.29 -5.85 5.45
N GLY A 140 -14.66 -4.59 5.25
CA GLY A 140 -15.99 -4.20 4.79
C GLY A 140 -16.31 -4.67 3.36
N MET A 141 -15.28 -4.95 2.55
CA MET A 141 -15.44 -5.42 1.16
C MET A 141 -14.77 -6.77 0.90
N LYS A 142 -14.61 -7.60 1.95
CA LYS A 142 -13.93 -8.91 1.89
C LYS A 142 -14.51 -9.86 0.82
N ASP A 143 -15.80 -9.75 0.55
CA ASP A 143 -16.51 -10.62 -0.39
C ASP A 143 -16.62 -10.04 -1.80
N VAL A 144 -16.20 -8.78 -1.98
CA VAL A 144 -16.20 -8.12 -3.29
C VAL A 144 -15.11 -8.72 -4.18
N LYS A 145 -15.54 -9.30 -5.30
CA LYS A 145 -14.67 -9.78 -6.37
C LYS A 145 -14.31 -8.61 -7.29
N LEU A 146 -13.01 -8.37 -7.45
CA LEU A 146 -12.45 -7.36 -8.34
C LEU A 146 -11.89 -7.99 -9.63
N PRO A 147 -11.69 -7.24 -10.71
CA PRO A 147 -11.04 -7.73 -11.94
C PRO A 147 -9.68 -8.38 -11.67
N HIS A 148 -8.90 -7.81 -10.78
CA HIS A 148 -7.62 -8.34 -10.29
C HIS A 148 -7.40 -7.94 -8.83
N LYS A 149 -6.28 -8.39 -8.23
CA LYS A 149 -5.81 -7.92 -6.92
C LYS A 149 -5.71 -6.40 -6.89
N PHE A 150 -6.13 -5.81 -5.78
CA PHE A 150 -6.09 -4.38 -5.54
C PHE A 150 -5.21 -4.09 -4.31
N LYS A 151 -4.12 -3.38 -4.51
CA LYS A 151 -3.11 -3.10 -3.49
C LYS A 151 -3.17 -1.64 -3.08
N ILE A 152 -3.19 -1.39 -1.78
CA ILE A 152 -3.15 -0.05 -1.21
C ILE A 152 -1.88 0.07 -0.36
N GLY A 153 -1.19 1.20 -0.49
CA GLY A 153 0.02 1.49 0.28
C GLY A 153 0.01 2.93 0.80
N VAL A 154 0.30 3.12 2.09
CA VAL A 154 0.29 4.42 2.77
C VAL A 154 1.71 4.81 3.15
N GLY A 155 2.22 5.87 2.55
CA GLY A 155 3.51 6.50 2.83
C GLY A 155 3.33 7.81 3.59
N GLY A 156 4.08 8.02 4.66
CA GLY A 156 3.94 9.21 5.52
C GLY A 156 4.62 10.46 4.97
N CYS A 157 5.50 10.35 3.97
CA CYS A 157 6.22 11.47 3.38
C CYS A 157 6.84 11.11 2.02
N PRO A 158 7.35 12.09 1.25
CA PRO A 158 7.98 11.88 -0.05
C PRO A 158 9.29 11.07 -0.05
N ASN A 159 9.83 10.67 1.10
CA ASN A 159 10.93 9.69 1.14
C ASN A 159 10.48 8.31 0.61
N SER A 160 9.18 8.10 0.44
CA SER A 160 8.59 6.99 -0.31
C SER A 160 9.04 5.59 0.15
N CYS A 161 9.31 5.39 1.46
CA CYS A 161 9.78 4.11 2.01
C CYS A 161 8.84 2.93 1.70
N MET A 162 7.52 3.17 1.64
CA MET A 162 6.52 2.19 1.23
C MET A 162 6.25 2.14 -0.27
N LYS A 163 6.95 2.98 -1.04
CA LYS A 163 6.80 3.04 -2.50
C LYS A 163 5.33 3.15 -2.92
N PRO A 164 4.60 4.19 -2.46
CA PRO A 164 3.17 4.32 -2.74
C PRO A 164 2.87 4.27 -4.23
N SER A 165 3.67 4.91 -5.07
CA SER A 165 3.54 4.91 -6.54
C SER A 165 3.63 3.53 -7.21
N LEU A 166 3.96 2.45 -6.50
CA LEU A 166 4.02 1.08 -7.01
C LEU A 166 2.82 0.21 -6.56
N ASN A 167 1.81 0.82 -5.97
CA ASN A 167 0.55 0.17 -5.58
C ASN A 167 -0.58 0.56 -6.54
N ASP A 168 -1.67 -0.22 -6.55
CA ASP A 168 -2.85 0.12 -7.34
C ASP A 168 -3.44 1.46 -6.86
N VAL A 169 -3.42 1.71 -5.54
CA VAL A 169 -3.57 3.05 -4.95
C VAL A 169 -2.45 3.27 -3.95
N GLY A 170 -1.75 4.37 -4.09
CA GLY A 170 -0.70 4.78 -3.18
C GLY A 170 -0.95 6.16 -2.60
N ILE A 171 -0.89 6.28 -1.29
CA ILE A 171 -1.06 7.54 -0.57
C ILE A 171 0.31 8.03 -0.12
N GLU A 172 0.60 9.30 -0.31
CA GLU A 172 1.84 9.94 0.11
C GLU A 172 1.53 11.21 0.89
N GLY A 173 1.92 11.24 2.17
CA GLY A 173 1.76 12.42 3.02
C GLY A 173 2.71 13.54 2.60
N CYS A 174 2.18 14.76 2.48
CA CYS A 174 2.90 15.96 2.08
C CYS A 174 2.55 17.14 2.97
N LYS A 175 3.28 18.24 2.81
CA LYS A 175 2.94 19.54 3.39
C LYS A 175 2.55 20.52 2.27
N LYS A 176 1.39 21.15 2.43
CA LYS A 176 0.93 22.23 1.57
C LYS A 176 1.23 23.57 2.24
N PHE A 177 2.00 24.40 1.59
CA PHE A 177 2.34 25.73 2.07
C PHE A 177 2.57 26.68 0.88
N SER A 178 2.46 27.98 1.12
CA SER A 178 2.80 29.03 0.17
C SER A 178 4.14 29.66 0.56
N PHE A 179 4.87 30.13 -0.43
CA PHE A 179 6.03 31.00 -0.26
C PHE A 179 5.63 32.42 -0.59
N ASP A 180 5.92 33.34 0.32
CA ASP A 180 5.67 34.77 0.13
C ASP A 180 6.98 35.51 -0.23
N PRO A 181 7.16 35.90 -1.50
CA PRO A 181 8.35 36.61 -1.95
C PRO A 181 8.48 38.03 -1.39
N ASP A 182 7.38 38.68 -0.97
CA ASP A 182 7.41 40.05 -0.45
C ASP A 182 7.98 40.10 0.96
N ILE A 183 7.76 39.07 1.75
CA ILE A 183 8.33 38.91 3.08
C ILE A 183 9.82 38.50 3.01
N CYS A 184 10.26 37.90 1.89
CA CYS A 184 11.62 37.40 1.74
C CYS A 184 12.66 38.52 1.80
N ARG A 185 13.65 38.41 2.71
CA ARG A 185 14.71 39.41 2.95
C ARG A 185 16.00 39.19 2.14
N GLY A 186 16.08 38.10 1.33
CA GLY A 186 17.26 37.84 0.51
C GLY A 186 18.51 37.55 1.32
N CYS A 187 18.41 36.67 2.31
CA CYS A 187 19.53 36.34 3.22
C CYS A 187 20.75 35.79 2.46
N LYS A 188 21.97 36.22 2.80
CA LYS A 188 23.22 35.66 2.25
C LYS A 188 23.31 34.15 2.47
N LYS A 189 22.82 33.67 3.62
CA LYS A 189 22.62 32.24 3.94
C LYS A 189 21.14 32.02 4.14
N CYS A 190 20.49 31.38 3.17
CA CYS A 190 19.08 31.11 3.23
C CYS A 190 18.82 29.75 3.90
N ALA A 191 18.31 29.75 5.14
CA ALA A 191 18.04 28.52 5.90
C ALA A 191 17.01 27.61 5.19
N VAL A 192 16.11 28.18 4.39
CA VAL A 192 15.15 27.42 3.57
C VAL A 192 15.88 26.66 2.45
N ALA A 193 16.80 27.32 1.74
CA ALA A 193 17.60 26.71 0.69
C ALA A 193 18.57 25.65 1.24
N GLU A 194 19.25 25.97 2.34
CA GLU A 194 20.20 25.04 2.99
C GLU A 194 19.51 23.77 3.54
N SER A 195 18.25 23.89 3.99
CA SER A 195 17.50 22.77 4.53
C SER A 195 16.84 21.90 3.46
N CYS A 196 16.77 22.35 2.20
CA CYS A 196 16.00 21.66 1.15
C CYS A 196 16.72 20.38 0.64
N PRO A 197 16.24 19.17 0.93
CA PRO A 197 16.90 17.93 0.53
C PRO A 197 16.88 17.69 -0.99
N SER A 198 15.86 18.21 -1.69
CA SER A 198 15.73 18.10 -3.14
C SER A 198 16.40 19.26 -3.91
N ARG A 199 17.04 20.21 -3.18
CA ARG A 199 17.64 21.42 -3.77
C ARG A 199 16.66 22.19 -4.67
N ALA A 200 15.40 22.18 -4.30
CA ALA A 200 14.35 22.90 -5.01
C ALA A 200 14.34 24.41 -4.71
N VAL A 201 15.11 24.86 -3.72
CA VAL A 201 15.16 26.27 -3.31
C VAL A 201 16.52 26.86 -3.67
N SER A 202 16.52 27.97 -4.36
CA SER A 202 17.71 28.78 -4.69
C SER A 202 17.47 30.23 -4.31
N VAL A 203 18.53 31.03 -4.27
CA VAL A 203 18.43 32.49 -4.12
C VAL A 203 18.83 33.12 -5.45
N VAL A 204 17.90 33.85 -6.07
CA VAL A 204 18.06 34.52 -7.35
C VAL A 204 17.71 35.98 -7.11
N ASP A 205 18.55 36.90 -7.54
CA ASP A 205 18.36 38.38 -7.41
C ASP A 205 17.96 38.80 -5.98
N GLY A 206 18.61 38.19 -4.99
CA GLY A 206 18.38 38.49 -3.57
C GLY A 206 17.03 37.99 -3.03
N LYS A 207 16.33 37.12 -3.71
CA LYS A 207 15.09 36.48 -3.24
C LYS A 207 15.18 34.97 -3.33
N ALA A 208 14.56 34.26 -2.39
CA ALA A 208 14.41 32.83 -2.50
C ALA A 208 13.39 32.50 -3.61
N VAL A 209 13.69 31.47 -4.40
CA VAL A 209 12.83 30.94 -5.46
C VAL A 209 12.66 29.44 -5.25
N ILE A 210 11.43 28.96 -5.31
CA ILE A 210 11.11 27.55 -5.20
C ILE A 210 10.82 26.97 -6.57
N ASP A 211 11.66 26.07 -7.03
CA ASP A 211 11.44 25.28 -8.25
C ASP A 211 10.40 24.19 -7.99
N GLY A 212 9.17 24.42 -8.44
CA GLY A 212 8.05 23.49 -8.27
C GLY A 212 8.29 22.12 -8.93
N SER A 213 9.14 22.05 -9.96
CA SER A 213 9.47 20.78 -10.64
C SER A 213 10.37 19.88 -9.79
N LYS A 214 11.13 20.44 -8.87
CA LYS A 214 12.02 19.74 -7.93
C LYS A 214 11.43 19.62 -6.54
N CYS A 215 10.47 20.47 -6.18
CA CYS A 215 9.86 20.48 -4.87
C CYS A 215 8.99 19.24 -4.66
N THR A 216 9.37 18.41 -3.68
CA THR A 216 8.61 17.21 -3.33
C THR A 216 7.51 17.45 -2.29
N SER A 217 7.32 18.70 -1.82
CA SER A 217 6.38 19.04 -0.76
C SER A 217 6.63 18.28 0.56
N CYS A 218 7.90 17.97 0.86
CA CYS A 218 8.28 17.20 2.05
C CYS A 218 8.13 17.96 3.38
N GLY A 219 7.98 19.30 3.34
CA GLY A 219 7.78 20.12 4.52
C GLY A 219 9.04 20.47 5.32
N VAL A 220 10.24 19.98 4.94
CA VAL A 220 11.48 20.23 5.70
C VAL A 220 11.80 21.73 5.84
N CYS A 221 11.42 22.53 4.89
CA CYS A 221 11.62 23.98 4.88
C CYS A 221 10.61 24.76 5.75
N VAL A 222 9.49 24.14 6.14
CA VAL A 222 8.48 24.76 7.01
C VAL A 222 9.10 25.16 8.35
N GLY A 223 8.86 26.40 8.77
CA GLY A 223 9.44 26.96 10.00
C GLY A 223 10.93 27.34 9.92
N LYS A 224 11.60 27.18 8.76
CA LYS A 224 13.03 27.51 8.63
C LYS A 224 13.29 28.98 8.29
N CYS A 225 12.31 29.69 7.71
CA CYS A 225 12.46 31.11 7.43
C CYS A 225 12.22 31.95 8.70
N PRO A 226 13.23 32.67 9.22
CA PRO A 226 13.06 33.48 10.43
C PRO A 226 12.11 34.67 10.22
N PHE A 227 11.88 35.07 8.98
CA PHE A 227 11.02 36.20 8.62
C PHE A 227 9.61 35.78 8.23
N GLY A 228 9.35 34.46 8.10
CA GLY A 228 8.02 33.95 7.77
C GLY A 228 7.67 33.87 6.27
N ALA A 229 8.63 34.12 5.35
CA ALA A 229 8.41 33.93 3.90
C ALA A 229 8.04 32.48 3.52
N VAL A 230 8.50 31.50 4.30
CA VAL A 230 7.91 30.17 4.40
C VAL A 230 7.26 30.09 5.77
N PRO A 231 5.99 29.72 5.90
CA PRO A 231 5.25 29.75 7.16
C PRO A 231 5.86 28.85 8.23
N LYS A 232 5.56 29.13 9.49
CA LYS A 232 6.01 28.31 10.63
C LYS A 232 5.30 26.96 10.68
N GLU A 233 4.09 26.90 10.18
CA GLU A 233 3.22 25.73 10.12
C GLU A 233 2.71 25.52 8.70
N ALA A 234 2.37 24.31 8.34
CA ALA A 234 1.82 23.96 7.04
C ALA A 234 0.81 22.84 7.17
N GLU A 235 -0.21 22.89 6.32
CA GLU A 235 -1.25 21.88 6.27
C GLU A 235 -0.66 20.52 5.87
N SER A 236 -1.06 19.46 6.61
CA SER A 236 -0.80 18.08 6.20
C SER A 236 -1.83 17.65 5.17
N VAL A 237 -1.36 17.17 4.02
CA VAL A 237 -2.21 16.70 2.93
C VAL A 237 -1.67 15.40 2.35
N CYS A 238 -2.51 14.70 1.61
CA CYS A 238 -2.19 13.48 0.90
C CYS A 238 -2.14 13.72 -0.61
N ARG A 239 -1.13 13.19 -1.29
CA ARG A 239 -1.13 12.95 -2.73
C ARG A 239 -1.51 11.50 -3.00
N ILE A 240 -2.23 11.24 -4.08
CA ILE A 240 -2.71 9.90 -4.42
C ILE A 240 -2.15 9.49 -5.78
N TYR A 241 -1.47 8.35 -5.80
CA TYR A 241 -1.02 7.66 -7.01
C TYR A 241 -1.96 6.53 -7.34
N VAL A 242 -2.27 6.31 -8.62
CA VAL A 242 -3.17 5.25 -9.08
C VAL A 242 -2.54 4.39 -10.18
N GLY A 243 -2.87 3.11 -10.20
CA GLY A 243 -2.46 2.18 -11.25
C GLY A 243 -1.01 1.72 -11.20
N GLY A 244 -0.31 1.92 -10.08
CA GLY A 244 1.05 1.42 -9.91
C GLY A 244 1.12 -0.10 -9.86
N THR A 245 2.20 -0.66 -10.41
CA THR A 245 2.48 -2.11 -10.37
C THR A 245 3.95 -2.39 -10.17
N TRP A 246 4.23 -3.46 -9.40
CA TRP A 246 5.58 -4.00 -9.22
C TRP A 246 5.58 -5.50 -9.51
N GLY A 247 6.57 -5.97 -10.24
CA GLY A 247 6.72 -7.39 -10.62
C GLY A 247 7.28 -7.55 -12.03
N LYS A 248 6.79 -8.53 -12.79
CA LYS A 248 7.24 -8.79 -14.17
C LYS A 248 7.05 -7.58 -15.11
N LYS A 249 5.95 -6.86 -14.92
CA LYS A 249 5.70 -5.57 -15.57
C LYS A 249 5.68 -4.52 -14.47
N GLN A 250 6.48 -3.48 -14.62
CA GLN A 250 6.55 -2.35 -13.72
C GLN A 250 5.80 -1.18 -14.36
N ARG A 251 5.05 -0.46 -13.54
CA ARG A 251 4.39 0.78 -13.92
C ARG A 251 4.41 1.70 -12.71
N MET A 252 4.91 2.89 -12.88
CA MET A 252 4.73 3.95 -11.89
C MET A 252 3.27 4.37 -11.89
N GLY A 253 2.71 4.54 -10.72
CA GLY A 253 1.36 5.07 -10.57
C GLY A 253 1.27 6.48 -11.13
N THR A 254 0.16 6.80 -11.78
CA THR A 254 -0.19 8.15 -12.20
C THR A 254 -0.54 8.96 -10.95
N LEU A 255 0.07 10.13 -10.77
CA LEU A 255 -0.30 11.06 -9.71
C LEU A 255 -1.62 11.74 -10.10
N LEU A 256 -2.63 11.64 -9.24
CA LEU A 256 -3.89 12.37 -9.43
C LEU A 256 -3.68 13.86 -9.21
N SER A 257 -4.47 14.66 -9.91
CA SER A 257 -4.52 16.10 -9.74
C SER A 257 -5.02 16.49 -8.34
N GLY A 258 -4.40 17.48 -7.73
CA GLY A 258 -4.80 17.99 -6.43
C GLY A 258 -4.16 17.28 -5.22
N THR A 259 -4.61 17.71 -4.05
CA THR A 259 -4.24 17.17 -2.74
C THR A 259 -5.50 16.95 -1.91
N TYR A 260 -5.44 15.99 -1.00
CA TYR A 260 -6.58 15.51 -0.23
C TYR A 260 -6.24 15.53 1.26
N SER A 261 -7.21 15.81 2.11
CA SER A 261 -7.10 15.58 3.55
C SER A 261 -7.10 14.07 3.85
N GLU A 262 -6.62 13.67 5.02
CA GLU A 262 -6.68 12.26 5.46
C GLU A 262 -8.13 11.73 5.48
N ALA A 263 -9.11 12.61 5.77
CA ALA A 263 -10.52 12.26 5.80
C ALA A 263 -11.11 11.97 4.40
N GLU A 264 -10.63 12.61 3.35
CA GLU A 264 -11.09 12.40 1.97
C GLU A 264 -10.47 11.17 1.30
N VAL A 265 -9.32 10.70 1.81
CA VAL A 265 -8.59 9.57 1.20
C VAL A 265 -9.45 8.30 1.07
N PRO A 266 -10.24 7.88 2.07
CA PRO A 266 -11.08 6.67 1.93
C PRO A 266 -12.10 6.79 0.79
N ASP A 267 -12.73 7.94 0.60
CA ASP A 267 -13.70 8.15 -0.47
C ASP A 267 -13.03 8.12 -1.85
N MET A 268 -11.84 8.70 -1.98
CA MET A 268 -11.07 8.63 -3.21
C MET A 268 -10.63 7.20 -3.54
N ILE A 269 -10.21 6.40 -2.54
CA ILE A 269 -9.89 4.97 -2.73
C ILE A 269 -11.13 4.22 -3.22
N GLU A 270 -12.30 4.49 -2.65
CA GLU A 270 -13.55 3.84 -3.03
C GLU A 270 -13.93 4.18 -4.46
N LYS A 271 -13.89 5.46 -4.85
CA LYS A 271 -14.12 5.89 -6.23
C LYS A 271 -13.19 5.17 -7.21
N VAL A 272 -11.88 5.11 -6.92
CA VAL A 272 -10.90 4.39 -7.76
C VAL A 272 -11.23 2.91 -7.85
N MET A 273 -11.62 2.27 -6.76
CA MET A 273 -11.97 0.85 -6.74
C MET A 273 -13.26 0.55 -7.51
N LEU A 274 -14.27 1.41 -7.38
CA LEU A 274 -15.52 1.30 -8.12
C LEU A 274 -15.28 1.51 -9.62
N TRP A 275 -14.49 2.52 -9.99
CA TRP A 275 -14.10 2.72 -11.39
C TRP A 275 -13.37 1.50 -11.96
N PHE A 276 -12.45 0.92 -11.17
CA PHE A 276 -11.74 -0.29 -11.57
C PHE A 276 -12.67 -1.48 -11.75
N LYS A 277 -13.63 -1.68 -10.84
CA LYS A 277 -14.62 -2.76 -10.93
C LYS A 277 -15.51 -2.63 -12.17
N GLU A 278 -15.91 -1.41 -12.52
CA GLU A 278 -16.83 -1.13 -13.62
C GLU A 278 -16.14 -1.17 -15.00
N ASN A 279 -14.86 -0.77 -15.09
CA ASN A 279 -14.21 -0.51 -16.37
C ASN A 279 -13.12 -1.52 -16.77
N ALA A 280 -12.64 -2.35 -15.86
CA ALA A 280 -11.55 -3.28 -16.16
C ALA A 280 -12.05 -4.67 -16.53
N TYR A 281 -11.37 -5.30 -17.48
CA TYR A 281 -11.61 -6.68 -17.87
C TYR A 281 -11.13 -7.69 -16.81
N ALA A 282 -11.66 -8.89 -16.84
CA ALA A 282 -11.20 -9.99 -16.00
C ALA A 282 -9.70 -10.21 -16.17
N LYS A 283 -8.95 -10.26 -15.05
CA LYS A 283 -7.48 -10.37 -14.98
C LYS A 283 -6.72 -9.12 -15.42
N GLU A 284 -7.37 -8.03 -15.81
CA GLU A 284 -6.73 -6.74 -16.09
C GLU A 284 -6.33 -6.04 -14.78
N ARG A 285 -5.17 -5.38 -14.76
CA ARG A 285 -4.72 -4.56 -13.63
C ARG A 285 -5.23 -3.13 -13.79
N LEU A 286 -5.45 -2.43 -12.66
CA LEU A 286 -5.89 -1.03 -12.67
C LEU A 286 -5.04 -0.15 -13.59
N GLY A 287 -3.71 -0.24 -13.52
CA GLY A 287 -2.83 0.54 -14.37
C GLY A 287 -3.02 0.26 -15.86
N ALA A 288 -3.28 -0.99 -16.25
CA ALA A 288 -3.55 -1.33 -17.65
C ALA A 288 -4.91 -0.77 -18.13
N ALA A 289 -5.93 -0.79 -17.26
CA ALA A 289 -7.22 -0.18 -17.57
C ALA A 289 -7.09 1.35 -17.74
N ILE A 290 -6.28 2.00 -16.90
CA ILE A 290 -5.98 3.44 -17.03
C ILE A 290 -5.25 3.73 -18.35
N ASP A 291 -4.23 2.94 -18.70
CA ASP A 291 -3.47 3.11 -19.95
C ASP A 291 -4.35 2.92 -21.19
N ARG A 292 -5.35 2.02 -21.12
CA ARG A 292 -6.30 1.75 -22.21
C ARG A 292 -7.38 2.83 -22.37
N LEU A 293 -7.85 3.40 -21.25
CA LEU A 293 -9.01 4.30 -21.26
C LEU A 293 -8.63 5.80 -21.16
N GLY A 294 -7.40 6.09 -20.74
CA GLY A 294 -6.90 7.45 -20.50
C GLY A 294 -7.05 7.90 -19.05
N THR A 295 -6.05 8.65 -18.58
CA THR A 295 -6.05 9.25 -17.23
C THR A 295 -7.16 10.28 -17.08
N GLU A 296 -7.42 11.06 -18.12
CA GLU A 296 -8.43 12.13 -18.14
C GLU A 296 -9.84 11.55 -17.87
N LYS A 297 -10.14 10.38 -18.43
CA LYS A 297 -11.41 9.70 -18.19
C LYS A 297 -11.54 9.24 -16.74
N LEU A 298 -10.46 8.75 -16.15
CA LEU A 298 -10.44 8.41 -14.73
C LEU A 298 -10.66 9.66 -13.88
N GLU A 299 -9.86 10.72 -14.07
CA GLU A 299 -9.96 11.94 -13.28
C GLU A 299 -11.34 12.60 -13.39
N ALA A 300 -11.93 12.61 -14.58
CA ALA A 300 -13.30 13.08 -14.77
C ALA A 300 -14.32 12.28 -13.95
N ALA A 301 -14.17 10.95 -13.88
CA ALA A 301 -15.05 10.11 -13.06
C ALA A 301 -14.81 10.33 -11.55
N LEU A 302 -13.57 10.56 -11.12
CA LEU A 302 -13.22 10.81 -9.71
C LEU A 302 -13.64 12.20 -9.21
N SER A 303 -13.81 13.19 -10.11
CA SER A 303 -14.17 14.57 -9.76
C SER A 303 -15.62 14.72 -9.28
N THR A 304 -16.45 13.70 -9.47
CA THR A 304 -17.86 13.68 -9.05
C THR A 304 -18.12 12.57 -8.03
N ASP A 305 -19.31 12.57 -7.43
CA ASP A 305 -19.75 11.50 -6.52
C ASP A 305 -20.62 10.44 -7.21
N ASP A 306 -20.68 10.42 -8.54
CA ASP A 306 -21.48 9.48 -9.30
C ASP A 306 -21.15 8.01 -8.98
N LEU A 307 -19.86 7.68 -8.94
CA LEU A 307 -19.40 6.33 -8.58
C LEU A 307 -19.87 5.90 -7.20
N LEU A 308 -19.82 6.82 -6.20
CA LEU A 308 -20.29 6.52 -4.84
C LEU A 308 -21.81 6.33 -4.80
N LYS A 309 -22.58 7.14 -5.55
CA LYS A 309 -24.03 7.04 -5.63
C LYS A 309 -24.48 5.72 -6.28
N ARG A 310 -23.72 5.24 -7.27
CA ARG A 310 -23.96 3.97 -7.98
C ARG A 310 -23.22 2.76 -7.37
N LYS A 311 -22.69 2.88 -6.16
CA LYS A 311 -21.85 1.86 -5.51
C LYS A 311 -22.49 0.48 -5.54
N GLU A 312 -23.73 0.33 -5.06
CA GLU A 312 -24.42 -0.96 -4.98
C GLU A 312 -24.63 -1.57 -6.38
N GLU A 313 -25.01 -0.77 -7.37
CA GLU A 313 -25.13 -1.18 -8.75
C GLU A 313 -23.80 -1.73 -9.29
N ILE A 314 -22.69 -0.99 -9.08
CA ILE A 314 -21.37 -1.36 -9.59
C ILE A 314 -20.85 -2.64 -8.90
N LEU A 315 -21.07 -2.77 -7.59
CA LEU A 315 -20.57 -3.92 -6.82
C LEU A 315 -21.29 -5.23 -7.19
N THR A 316 -22.57 -5.15 -7.61
CA THR A 316 -23.37 -6.31 -8.03
C THR A 316 -23.13 -6.73 -9.47
N LYS A 317 -22.61 -5.85 -10.32
CA LYS A 317 -22.31 -6.18 -11.73
C LYS A 317 -21.21 -7.24 -11.84
N ASP A 318 -21.36 -8.08 -12.86
CA ASP A 318 -20.30 -8.99 -13.28
C ASP A 318 -19.07 -8.22 -13.78
N ILE A 319 -17.92 -8.85 -13.68
CA ILE A 319 -16.68 -8.30 -14.21
C ILE A 319 -16.69 -8.46 -15.72
N LEU A 320 -16.29 -7.42 -16.45
CA LEU A 320 -16.18 -7.45 -17.91
C LEU A 320 -15.31 -8.64 -18.36
N ALA A 321 -15.78 -9.36 -19.38
CA ALA A 321 -15.12 -10.56 -19.89
C ALA A 321 -13.95 -10.25 -20.83
#